data_af30ba8f5d6ba2163d70a3f3c52dc3dc
#
_entry.id   af30ba8f5d6ba2163d70a3f3c52dc3dc
#
_cell.length_a   1.000
_cell.length_b   1.000
_cell.length_c   1.000
_cell.angle_alpha   90.00
_cell.angle_beta   90.00
_cell.angle_gamma   90.00
#
_symmetry.space_group_name_H-M   'P 1'
#
loop_
_entity.id
_entity.type
_entity.pdbx_description
1 polymer ?
#
loop_
_entity_poly.entity_id
_entity_poly.type
_entity_poly.pdbx_seq_one_letter_code
_entity_poly.pdbx_strand_id
1 'polypeptide(L)'
;MMLASTALAGGVALQPKAGDPLVGLTKQEVALFWAGRLDYATPFTVESGLGPVMNKSNCQSCHSNPVGGWGSIAVTRFGIDNKGEFSPLEELGGSLLQSLSISDSCRETIPPEATVTAARMTNSSMAYGMIEAIPDASIAVNADPTDANGDGVSGRVHWVLPLESSPTTPLRAGRFGWKAQIATVLSFSADATRNEMGITNALISTESAPNGNAALLAACDAVADPEDIPDASGMTFIERVTRFQRYLAQPPQTPQSGMSGEVVFNSVGCNKCHVAQWTTANLLSLEPALRNKTIRPYSDFLIHDMGLLADGVQDGDANEQEIRTPTLWNLRTRDPMLHNGLASGGEFADRVTTAINAHGPFGEGAGAAAAFAALTVSQRNQLIAFLDSLGRNEFDIDGNRLVDAVDLSAMAACRLTGASSPDSNCAIGDINRDGVVNTIDMNGFLLAAARDGLDVTGDCDGDGIVDFVEIFNGAPDADLNGIPDNCAPACPADLNGDHVVNATDLATLMNSWGTPAADLNGDATTSAADLSILLSSWGNCG
;
A
#
# COMPACT_ATOMS: atom_id res chain seq x y z
N MET A 1 2.54 10.59 19.15
CA MET A 1 2.26 9.73 20.32
C MET A 1 2.80 8.36 19.97
N MET A 2 3.84 7.84 20.64
CA MET A 2 4.43 6.53 20.34
C MET A 2 3.51 5.47 20.93
N LEU A 3 2.69 4.81 20.11
CA LEU A 3 2.03 3.58 20.50
C LEU A 3 3.05 2.45 20.39
N ALA A 4 3.65 2.11 21.54
CA ALA A 4 4.35 0.84 21.66
C ALA A 4 3.31 -0.27 21.46
N SER A 5 3.59 -1.25 20.61
CA SER A 5 2.78 -2.45 20.48
C SER A 5 2.75 -3.16 21.84
N THR A 6 1.72 -2.91 22.63
CA THR A 6 1.46 -3.66 23.85
C THR A 6 0.86 -5.00 23.42
N ALA A 7 1.63 -6.07 23.58
CA ALA A 7 1.05 -7.41 23.53
C ALA A 7 0.02 -7.53 24.66
N LEU A 8 -1.23 -7.72 24.29
CA LEU A 8 -2.30 -8.01 25.26
C LEU A 8 -2.11 -9.38 25.92
N ALA A 9 -2.68 -9.54 27.09
CA ALA A 9 -2.79 -10.83 27.77
C ALA A 9 -3.60 -11.82 26.90
N GLY A 10 -2.91 -12.59 26.05
CA GLY A 10 -3.50 -13.47 25.04
C GLY A 10 -2.66 -13.60 23.78
N GLY A 11 -1.63 -12.74 23.59
CA GLY A 11 -0.58 -12.97 22.59
C GLY A 11 -0.90 -12.61 21.13
N VAL A 12 -2.03 -11.97 20.82
CA VAL A 12 -2.37 -11.60 19.45
C VAL A 12 -1.93 -10.15 19.19
N ALA A 13 -1.03 -9.96 18.22
CA ALA A 13 -0.58 -8.65 17.79
C ALA A 13 -1.22 -8.30 16.43
N LEU A 14 -1.65 -7.05 16.30
CA LEU A 14 -2.12 -6.53 15.02
C LEU A 14 -0.98 -6.50 13.99
N GLN A 15 -1.31 -6.77 12.74
CA GLN A 15 -0.39 -6.52 11.63
C GLN A 15 -0.10 -5.02 11.49
N PRO A 16 1.10 -4.62 11.05
CA PRO A 16 1.33 -3.24 10.63
C PRO A 16 0.34 -2.82 9.54
N LYS A 17 -0.13 -1.59 9.58
CA LYS A 17 -0.84 -1.01 8.43
C LYS A 17 0.12 -0.73 7.28
N ALA A 18 -0.43 -0.64 6.07
CA ALA A 18 0.36 -0.15 4.93
C ALA A 18 0.93 1.25 5.25
N GLY A 19 2.26 1.40 5.15
CA GLY A 19 2.96 2.64 5.51
C GLY A 19 3.56 2.68 6.92
N ASP A 20 3.29 1.70 7.76
CA ASP A 20 3.87 1.57 9.10
C ASP A 20 5.30 0.99 9.06
N PRO A 21 6.10 1.21 10.11
CA PRO A 21 7.39 0.55 10.27
C PRO A 21 7.24 -0.94 10.61
N LEU A 22 8.27 -1.73 10.28
CA LEU A 22 8.39 -3.13 10.66
C LEU A 22 8.27 -3.32 12.18
N VAL A 23 7.63 -4.42 12.57
CA VAL A 23 7.63 -4.86 13.98
C VAL A 23 9.01 -5.41 14.34
N GLY A 24 9.48 -5.04 15.53
CA GLY A 24 10.76 -5.53 16.07
C GLY A 24 11.97 -4.66 15.74
N LEU A 25 11.76 -3.47 15.20
CA LEU A 25 12.79 -2.46 15.09
C LEU A 25 13.20 -1.92 16.48
N THR A 26 14.47 -1.61 16.65
CA THR A 26 14.97 -0.86 17.81
C THR A 26 14.46 0.58 17.78
N LYS A 27 14.52 1.28 18.93
CA LYS A 27 14.13 2.70 18.99
C LYS A 27 14.93 3.58 18.01
N GLN A 28 16.20 3.26 17.78
CA GLN A 28 17.04 3.97 16.83
C GLN A 28 16.59 3.72 15.39
N GLU A 29 16.30 2.47 15.02
CA GLU A 29 15.80 2.11 13.69
C GLU A 29 14.43 2.75 13.40
N VAL A 30 13.54 2.80 14.40
CA VAL A 30 12.26 3.53 14.30
C VAL A 30 12.48 5.02 14.07
N ALA A 31 13.46 5.63 14.76
CA ALA A 31 13.80 7.04 14.54
C ALA A 31 14.34 7.27 13.12
N LEU A 32 15.19 6.38 12.62
CA LEU A 32 15.71 6.43 11.24
C LEU A 32 14.60 6.22 10.20
N PHE A 33 13.62 5.34 10.48
CA PHE A 33 12.44 5.19 9.63
C PHE A 33 11.66 6.50 9.47
N TRP A 34 11.37 7.20 10.58
CA TRP A 34 10.59 8.43 10.53
C TRP A 34 11.37 9.59 9.91
N ALA A 35 12.68 9.67 10.17
CA ALA A 35 13.54 10.66 9.52
C ALA A 35 13.61 10.43 8.01
N GLY A 36 13.88 9.21 7.58
CA GLY A 36 13.91 8.86 6.15
C GLY A 36 12.55 9.03 5.45
N ARG A 37 11.43 8.78 6.18
CA ARG A 37 10.07 9.06 5.65
C ARG A 37 9.84 10.55 5.45
N LEU A 38 10.35 11.38 6.33
CA LEU A 38 10.29 12.85 6.17
C LEU A 38 11.08 13.29 4.93
N ASP A 39 12.32 12.82 4.78
CA ASP A 39 13.16 13.09 3.60
C ASP A 39 12.50 12.64 2.30
N TYR A 40 11.91 11.43 2.30
CA TYR A 40 11.19 10.86 1.16
C TYR A 40 10.00 11.74 0.71
N ALA A 41 9.42 12.50 1.64
CA ALA A 41 8.27 13.37 1.41
C ALA A 41 8.65 14.85 1.16
N THR A 42 9.85 15.28 1.54
CA THR A 42 10.28 16.67 1.45
C THR A 42 10.71 17.04 0.02
N PRO A 43 10.11 18.05 -0.61
CA PRO A 43 10.52 18.48 -1.94
C PRO A 43 11.92 19.13 -1.94
N PHE A 44 12.73 18.77 -2.92
CA PHE A 44 13.94 19.48 -3.27
C PHE A 44 13.63 20.74 -4.08
N THR A 45 14.52 21.72 -3.99
CA THR A 45 14.54 22.93 -4.82
C THR A 45 15.80 22.94 -5.70
N VAL A 46 15.86 23.84 -6.67
CA VAL A 46 17.06 23.99 -7.52
C VAL A 46 18.28 24.29 -6.66
N GLU A 47 18.13 25.12 -5.62
CA GLU A 47 19.23 25.48 -4.72
C GLU A 47 19.71 24.30 -3.87
N SER A 48 18.87 23.28 -3.68
CA SER A 48 19.24 22.06 -2.94
C SER A 48 19.63 20.90 -3.88
N GLY A 49 19.78 21.15 -5.19
CA GLY A 49 20.28 20.19 -6.16
C GLY A 49 19.20 19.52 -7.03
N LEU A 50 17.96 20.05 -7.08
CA LEU A 50 16.94 19.52 -7.97
C LEU A 50 17.25 19.83 -9.43
N GLY A 51 17.26 18.84 -10.27
CA GLY A 51 17.42 19.00 -11.74
C GLY A 51 18.86 18.79 -12.21
N PRO A 52 19.18 19.23 -13.45
CA PRO A 52 18.43 20.13 -14.33
C PRO A 52 17.18 19.55 -14.97
N VAL A 53 17.10 18.24 -15.16
CA VAL A 53 15.92 17.52 -15.65
C VAL A 53 15.42 16.54 -14.60
N MET A 54 14.09 16.37 -14.52
CA MET A 54 13.46 15.54 -13.48
C MET A 54 12.07 15.07 -13.89
N ASN A 55 11.49 14.16 -13.11
CA ASN A 55 10.06 13.83 -13.18
C ASN A 55 9.29 14.42 -12.00
N LYS A 56 9.88 14.47 -10.80
CA LYS A 56 9.30 15.08 -9.58
C LYS A 56 10.38 15.63 -8.67
N SER A 57 9.96 16.44 -7.69
CA SER A 57 10.85 17.05 -6.70
C SER A 57 10.99 16.25 -5.40
N ASN A 58 10.25 15.16 -5.22
CA ASN A 58 10.37 14.23 -4.09
C ASN A 58 9.78 12.85 -4.47
N CYS A 59 10.12 11.85 -3.67
CA CYS A 59 9.70 10.47 -3.91
C CYS A 59 8.18 10.28 -3.65
N GLN A 60 7.63 10.94 -2.61
CA GLN A 60 6.22 10.82 -2.25
C GLN A 60 5.27 11.28 -3.36
N SER A 61 5.69 12.20 -4.22
CA SER A 61 4.86 12.67 -5.34
C SER A 61 4.42 11.52 -6.26
N CYS A 62 5.24 10.46 -6.39
CA CYS A 62 4.90 9.26 -7.13
C CYS A 62 4.46 8.13 -6.20
N HIS A 63 5.08 7.96 -5.02
CA HIS A 63 4.84 6.88 -4.07
C HIS A 63 3.94 7.33 -2.91
N SER A 64 2.64 7.52 -3.15
CA SER A 64 1.74 8.27 -2.26
C SER A 64 0.61 7.47 -1.58
N ASN A 65 0.40 6.22 -1.92
CA ASN A 65 -0.74 5.45 -1.39
C ASN A 65 -0.31 4.15 -0.68
N PRO A 66 0.02 4.22 0.62
CA PRO A 66 0.48 5.39 1.40
C PRO A 66 1.88 5.85 0.99
N VAL A 67 2.52 6.76 1.75
CA VAL A 67 3.93 7.15 1.49
C VAL A 67 4.82 5.91 1.41
N GLY A 68 5.56 5.76 0.31
CA GLY A 68 6.31 4.55 -0.04
C GLY A 68 5.48 3.46 -0.73
N GLY A 69 4.20 3.67 -0.94
CA GLY A 69 3.30 2.74 -1.61
C GLY A 69 3.21 2.93 -3.13
N TRP A 70 2.11 2.45 -3.68
CA TRP A 70 1.77 2.64 -5.07
C TRP A 70 1.39 4.09 -5.37
N GLY A 71 1.52 4.50 -6.64
CA GLY A 71 1.00 5.76 -7.12
C GLY A 71 0.37 5.63 -8.51
N SER A 72 -0.37 6.65 -8.91
CA SER A 72 -1.05 6.74 -10.20
C SER A 72 -0.23 7.47 -11.27
N ILE A 73 1.02 7.84 -10.97
CA ILE A 73 1.91 8.52 -11.90
C ILE A 73 2.72 7.50 -12.68
N ALA A 74 2.78 7.68 -13.99
CA ALA A 74 3.64 6.91 -14.87
C ALA A 74 4.82 7.76 -15.34
N VAL A 75 5.98 7.13 -15.52
CA VAL A 75 7.11 7.65 -16.26
C VAL A 75 7.06 7.13 -17.70
N THR A 76 7.69 7.84 -18.63
CA THR A 76 7.79 7.43 -20.02
C THR A 76 9.17 6.86 -20.31
N ARG A 77 9.21 5.64 -20.86
CA ARG A 77 10.41 5.03 -21.44
C ARG A 77 10.32 5.13 -22.95
N PHE A 78 11.49 5.24 -23.63
CA PHE A 78 11.56 5.29 -25.07
C PHE A 78 12.85 4.62 -25.59
N GLY A 79 12.87 4.30 -26.87
CA GLY A 79 14.03 3.74 -27.54
C GLY A 79 13.74 3.41 -29.00
N ILE A 80 14.65 2.71 -29.64
CA ILE A 80 14.47 2.14 -30.98
C ILE A 80 14.38 0.63 -30.85
N ASP A 81 13.31 0.04 -31.35
CA ASP A 81 13.24 -1.39 -31.62
C ASP A 81 13.52 -1.63 -33.12
N ASN A 82 14.67 -2.25 -33.41
CA ASN A 82 15.06 -2.68 -34.71
C ASN A 82 14.88 -4.20 -34.89
N LYS A 83 13.62 -4.68 -34.66
CA LYS A 83 13.25 -6.08 -34.85
C LYS A 83 14.02 -7.05 -33.94
N GLY A 84 14.11 -6.71 -32.67
CA GLY A 84 14.73 -7.51 -31.60
C GLY A 84 16.16 -7.05 -31.24
N GLU A 85 16.62 -5.94 -31.80
CA GLU A 85 17.80 -5.21 -31.33
C GLU A 85 17.34 -3.85 -30.77
N PHE A 86 17.22 -3.75 -29.47
CA PHE A 86 16.80 -2.53 -28.79
C PHE A 86 17.96 -1.58 -28.58
N SER A 87 17.76 -0.30 -28.91
CA SER A 87 18.66 0.79 -28.53
C SER A 87 17.95 1.74 -27.56
N PRO A 88 18.49 1.98 -26.36
CA PRO A 88 17.91 2.93 -25.41
C PRO A 88 18.11 4.40 -25.82
N LEU A 89 18.85 4.71 -26.88
CA LEU A 89 19.21 6.07 -27.31
C LEU A 89 19.94 6.85 -26.19
N GLU A 90 20.92 6.22 -25.54
CA GLU A 90 21.67 6.82 -24.43
C GLU A 90 22.32 8.15 -24.81
N GLU A 91 22.81 8.27 -26.02
CA GLU A 91 23.40 9.50 -26.57
C GLU A 91 22.39 10.64 -26.75
N LEU A 92 21.09 10.34 -26.69
CA LEU A 92 20.00 11.31 -26.78
C LEU A 92 19.21 11.42 -25.46
N GLY A 93 19.80 10.94 -24.35
CA GLY A 93 19.19 11.04 -23.01
C GLY A 93 18.28 9.87 -22.62
N GLY A 94 18.17 8.80 -23.45
CA GLY A 94 17.27 7.67 -23.21
C GLY A 94 17.81 6.63 -22.22
N SER A 95 17.01 5.71 -21.80
CA SER A 95 15.61 5.36 -22.19
C SER A 95 14.52 6.04 -21.34
N LEU A 96 14.82 6.76 -20.26
CA LEU A 96 13.84 7.46 -19.43
C LEU A 96 13.72 8.92 -19.88
N LEU A 97 12.49 9.38 -20.13
CA LEU A 97 12.20 10.79 -20.32
C LEU A 97 12.05 11.48 -18.97
N GLN A 98 12.86 12.49 -18.70
CA GLN A 98 12.60 13.44 -17.60
C GLN A 98 11.64 14.52 -18.11
N SER A 99 10.38 14.41 -17.72
CA SER A 99 9.27 15.21 -18.28
C SER A 99 9.25 16.68 -17.83
N LEU A 100 10.03 17.00 -16.80
CA LEU A 100 10.16 18.34 -16.21
C LEU A 100 11.62 18.79 -16.28
N SER A 101 11.82 20.10 -16.13
CA SER A 101 13.15 20.74 -16.08
C SER A 101 13.11 22.01 -15.24
N ILE A 102 14.24 22.46 -14.76
CA ILE A 102 14.36 23.71 -13.96
C ILE A 102 14.08 24.96 -14.82
N SER A 103 14.20 24.86 -16.13
CA SER A 103 13.84 25.93 -17.08
C SER A 103 13.39 25.32 -18.42
N ASP A 104 12.61 26.07 -19.19
CA ASP A 104 12.13 25.61 -20.51
C ASP A 104 13.28 25.35 -21.50
N SER A 105 14.41 26.02 -21.35
CA SER A 105 15.59 25.81 -22.21
C SER A 105 16.29 24.48 -21.95
N CYS A 106 16.06 23.86 -20.80
CA CYS A 106 16.66 22.60 -20.38
C CYS A 106 15.73 21.40 -20.58
N ARG A 107 14.55 21.62 -21.14
CA ARG A 107 13.50 20.60 -21.26
C ARG A 107 13.90 19.49 -22.22
N GLU A 108 13.70 18.24 -21.77
CA GLU A 108 13.81 17.07 -22.64
C GLU A 108 12.55 16.83 -23.48
N THR A 109 12.76 16.18 -24.61
CA THR A 109 11.70 15.69 -25.48
C THR A 109 12.06 14.28 -25.96
N ILE A 110 11.05 13.50 -26.30
CA ILE A 110 11.29 12.19 -26.93
C ILE A 110 11.96 12.45 -28.29
N PRO A 111 13.15 11.87 -28.55
CA PRO A 111 13.82 12.02 -29.83
C PRO A 111 12.96 11.48 -30.98
N PRO A 112 12.97 12.14 -32.15
CA PRO A 112 12.20 11.67 -33.30
C PRO A 112 12.67 10.32 -33.86
N GLU A 113 13.84 9.87 -33.48
CA GLU A 113 14.42 8.55 -33.80
C GLU A 113 13.74 7.42 -33.03
N ALA A 114 13.09 7.73 -31.87
CA ALA A 114 12.44 6.73 -31.06
C ALA A 114 11.27 6.08 -31.82
N THR A 115 11.30 4.75 -31.90
CA THR A 115 10.24 3.95 -32.55
C THR A 115 9.32 3.28 -31.56
N VAL A 116 9.71 3.20 -30.28
CA VAL A 116 8.91 2.65 -29.19
C VAL A 116 8.86 3.63 -28.02
N THR A 117 7.69 3.74 -27.40
CA THR A 117 7.46 4.46 -26.15
C THR A 117 6.56 3.64 -25.24
N ALA A 118 6.87 3.62 -23.95
CA ALA A 118 6.12 2.86 -22.95
C ALA A 118 5.90 3.66 -21.68
N ALA A 119 4.71 3.55 -21.10
CA ALA A 119 4.41 4.06 -19.78
C ALA A 119 4.75 3.00 -18.73
N ARG A 120 5.41 3.40 -17.63
CA ARG A 120 5.65 2.55 -16.47
C ARG A 120 5.11 3.21 -15.21
N MET A 121 4.11 2.58 -14.61
CA MET A 121 3.48 3.03 -13.37
C MET A 121 4.43 2.92 -12.18
N THR A 122 4.22 3.78 -11.19
CA THR A 122 4.96 3.75 -9.93
C THR A 122 4.80 2.42 -9.21
N ASN A 123 5.90 1.75 -8.87
CA ASN A 123 5.94 0.55 -8.03
C ASN A 123 5.83 0.93 -6.54
N SER A 124 5.39 -0.02 -5.71
CA SER A 124 5.44 0.13 -4.25
C SER A 124 6.82 -0.21 -3.70
N SER A 125 7.30 0.59 -2.75
CA SER A 125 8.51 0.31 -1.96
C SER A 125 8.20 -0.47 -0.65
N MET A 126 6.93 -0.86 -0.42
CA MET A 126 6.55 -1.58 0.80
C MET A 126 7.33 -2.89 0.93
N ALA A 127 7.85 -3.10 2.14
CA ALA A 127 8.64 -4.27 2.51
C ALA A 127 9.91 -4.51 1.64
N TYR A 128 10.48 -3.49 1.03
CA TYR A 128 11.69 -3.64 0.21
C TYR A 128 12.84 -4.28 1.00
N GLY A 129 13.03 -3.95 2.28
CA GLY A 129 14.03 -4.62 3.12
C GLY A 129 13.78 -6.12 3.30
N MET A 130 12.52 -6.54 3.41
CA MET A 130 12.16 -7.96 3.48
C MET A 130 12.41 -8.67 2.14
N ILE A 131 12.07 -8.02 1.01
CA ILE A 131 12.33 -8.55 -0.34
C ILE A 131 13.84 -8.66 -0.58
N GLU A 132 14.61 -7.63 -0.23
CA GLU A 132 16.08 -7.64 -0.35
C GLU A 132 16.71 -8.78 0.47
N ALA A 133 16.13 -9.11 1.63
CA ALA A 133 16.59 -10.15 2.51
C ALA A 133 16.26 -11.59 2.05
N ILE A 134 15.49 -11.79 0.96
CA ILE A 134 15.29 -13.11 0.36
C ILE A 134 16.62 -13.58 -0.24
N PRO A 135 17.10 -14.81 0.06
CA PRO A 135 18.32 -15.32 -0.56
C PRO A 135 18.20 -15.42 -2.08
N ASP A 136 19.22 -14.99 -2.82
CA ASP A 136 19.25 -15.10 -4.29
C ASP A 136 19.06 -16.53 -4.78
N ALA A 137 19.65 -17.50 -4.10
CA ALA A 137 19.47 -18.92 -4.39
C ALA A 137 18.02 -19.39 -4.26
N SER A 138 17.24 -18.80 -3.35
CA SER A 138 15.82 -19.12 -3.20
C SER A 138 15.02 -18.61 -4.41
N ILE A 139 15.32 -17.41 -4.93
CA ILE A 139 14.71 -16.89 -6.15
C ILE A 139 15.09 -17.77 -7.35
N ALA A 140 16.37 -18.12 -7.47
CA ALA A 140 16.91 -18.90 -8.59
C ALA A 140 16.32 -20.32 -8.70
N VAL A 141 15.89 -20.92 -7.59
CA VAL A 141 15.26 -22.25 -7.60
C VAL A 141 13.94 -22.28 -8.36
N ASN A 142 13.22 -21.15 -8.45
CA ASN A 142 11.95 -21.06 -9.19
C ASN A 142 12.16 -20.80 -10.68
N ALA A 143 13.37 -20.50 -11.13
CA ALA A 143 13.63 -20.22 -12.54
C ALA A 143 13.60 -21.51 -13.38
N ASP A 144 12.90 -21.48 -14.49
CA ASP A 144 12.85 -22.55 -15.49
C ASP A 144 12.91 -21.97 -16.93
N PRO A 145 14.04 -21.33 -17.31
CA PRO A 145 14.14 -20.56 -18.54
C PRO A 145 13.96 -21.37 -19.83
N THR A 146 13.84 -22.68 -19.74
CA THR A 146 13.63 -23.58 -20.87
C THR A 146 12.28 -24.31 -20.81
N ASP A 147 11.42 -23.95 -19.87
CA ASP A 147 10.15 -24.66 -19.61
C ASP A 147 10.35 -26.18 -19.54
N ALA A 148 11.34 -26.62 -18.76
CA ALA A 148 11.72 -28.03 -18.67
C ALA A 148 10.61 -28.90 -18.04
N ASN A 149 9.73 -28.29 -17.23
CA ASN A 149 8.60 -28.95 -16.63
C ASN A 149 7.39 -29.02 -17.59
N GLY A 150 7.40 -28.28 -18.70
CA GLY A 150 6.37 -28.28 -19.76
C GLY A 150 5.05 -27.64 -19.34
N ASP A 151 5.07 -26.69 -18.41
CA ASP A 151 3.85 -26.06 -17.88
C ASP A 151 3.51 -24.71 -18.54
N GLY A 152 4.31 -24.28 -19.53
CA GLY A 152 4.13 -23.08 -20.31
C GLY A 152 4.64 -21.81 -19.64
N VAL A 153 5.45 -21.92 -18.57
CA VAL A 153 6.06 -20.79 -17.87
C VAL A 153 7.58 -20.98 -17.83
N SER A 154 8.33 -20.01 -18.37
CA SER A 154 9.79 -20.07 -18.56
C SER A 154 10.53 -18.93 -17.84
N GLY A 155 10.05 -18.52 -16.68
CA GLY A 155 10.61 -17.43 -15.90
C GLY A 155 12.10 -17.58 -15.61
N ARG A 156 12.85 -16.48 -15.70
CA ARG A 156 14.30 -16.46 -15.45
C ARG A 156 14.73 -15.34 -14.51
N VAL A 157 15.87 -15.53 -13.85
CA VAL A 157 16.50 -14.48 -13.03
C VAL A 157 17.17 -13.44 -13.91
N HIS A 158 16.91 -12.17 -13.66
CA HIS A 158 17.74 -11.09 -14.17
C HIS A 158 18.92 -10.88 -13.19
N TRP A 159 20.11 -11.29 -13.59
CA TRP A 159 21.31 -11.18 -12.77
C TRP A 159 21.96 -9.80 -12.96
N VAL A 160 22.10 -9.04 -11.87
CA VAL A 160 22.57 -7.65 -11.91
C VAL A 160 23.70 -7.40 -10.90
N LEU A 161 24.55 -6.43 -11.20
CA LEU A 161 25.57 -5.94 -10.27
C LEU A 161 25.03 -4.74 -9.51
N PRO A 162 24.92 -4.77 -8.16
CA PRO A 162 24.54 -3.60 -7.38
C PRO A 162 25.54 -2.45 -7.55
N LEU A 163 25.05 -1.21 -7.58
CA LEU A 163 25.87 0.00 -7.80
C LEU A 163 26.95 0.19 -6.71
N GLU A 164 26.66 -0.22 -5.48
CA GLU A 164 27.60 -0.17 -4.36
C GLU A 164 28.64 -1.29 -4.37
N SER A 165 28.57 -2.21 -5.33
CA SER A 165 29.46 -3.36 -5.42
C SER A 165 30.67 -3.10 -6.30
N SER A 166 31.80 -3.77 -6.04
CA SER A 166 32.93 -3.74 -6.95
C SER A 166 32.62 -4.59 -8.20
N PRO A 167 33.26 -4.31 -9.36
CA PRO A 167 33.07 -5.08 -10.60
C PRO A 167 33.40 -6.59 -10.49
N THR A 168 34.10 -7.00 -9.45
CA THR A 168 34.47 -8.40 -9.20
C THR A 168 33.51 -9.10 -8.23
N THR A 169 32.52 -8.39 -7.70
CA THR A 169 31.50 -8.98 -6.82
C THR A 169 30.57 -9.87 -7.66
N PRO A 170 30.14 -11.03 -7.15
CA PRO A 170 29.13 -11.84 -7.84
C PRO A 170 27.84 -11.06 -8.08
N LEU A 171 27.22 -11.29 -9.23
CA LEU A 171 25.91 -10.75 -9.54
C LEU A 171 24.86 -11.19 -8.51
N ARG A 172 23.87 -10.36 -8.30
CA ARG A 172 22.72 -10.60 -7.43
C ARG A 172 21.46 -10.83 -8.27
N ALA A 173 20.50 -11.59 -7.74
CA ALA A 173 19.19 -11.69 -8.34
C ALA A 173 18.47 -10.33 -8.26
N GLY A 174 18.23 -9.72 -9.40
CA GLY A 174 17.41 -8.52 -9.52
C GLY A 174 15.98 -8.79 -9.04
N ARG A 175 15.37 -7.83 -8.35
CA ARG A 175 14.05 -8.00 -7.71
C ARG A 175 13.25 -6.71 -7.61
N PHE A 176 13.86 -5.57 -7.97
CA PHE A 176 13.22 -4.25 -7.98
C PHE A 176 13.16 -3.69 -9.40
N GLY A 177 12.20 -2.77 -9.61
CA GLY A 177 11.83 -2.28 -10.94
C GLY A 177 10.95 -3.25 -11.73
N TRP A 178 10.37 -2.80 -12.83
CA TRP A 178 9.49 -3.62 -13.67
C TRP A 178 10.21 -4.70 -14.48
N LYS A 179 11.51 -4.56 -14.66
CA LYS A 179 12.38 -5.49 -15.38
C LYS A 179 13.37 -6.22 -14.45
N ALA A 180 13.17 -6.16 -13.12
CA ALA A 180 14.11 -6.72 -12.14
C ALA A 180 15.56 -6.21 -12.31
N GLN A 181 15.74 -4.99 -12.76
CA GLN A 181 17.05 -4.43 -13.11
C GLN A 181 17.88 -4.00 -11.87
N ILE A 182 17.34 -4.08 -10.66
CA ILE A 182 18.02 -3.67 -9.43
C ILE A 182 17.84 -4.73 -8.33
N ALA A 183 18.91 -5.01 -7.57
CA ALA A 183 18.95 -6.06 -6.56
C ALA A 183 18.90 -5.55 -5.11
N THR A 184 19.29 -4.29 -4.85
CA THR A 184 19.41 -3.71 -3.51
C THR A 184 18.60 -2.42 -3.38
N VAL A 185 18.15 -2.12 -2.16
CA VAL A 185 17.38 -0.89 -1.91
C VAL A 185 18.26 0.34 -2.04
N LEU A 186 19.55 0.24 -1.69
CA LEU A 186 20.49 1.36 -1.81
C LEU A 186 20.75 1.71 -3.28
N SER A 187 21.03 0.72 -4.14
CA SER A 187 21.14 0.92 -5.61
C SER A 187 19.87 1.56 -6.17
N PHE A 188 18.67 1.12 -5.69
CA PHE A 188 17.40 1.65 -6.19
C PHE A 188 17.19 3.10 -5.75
N SER A 189 17.56 3.43 -4.51
CA SER A 189 17.50 4.81 -4.01
C SER A 189 18.42 5.74 -4.80
N ALA A 190 19.66 5.29 -5.09
CA ALA A 190 20.64 6.05 -5.88
C ALA A 190 20.17 6.28 -7.32
N ASP A 191 19.69 5.21 -7.97
CA ASP A 191 19.18 5.26 -9.35
C ASP A 191 17.96 6.18 -9.47
N ALA A 192 16.98 6.01 -8.57
CA ALA A 192 15.77 6.82 -8.60
C ALA A 192 16.04 8.30 -8.27
N THR A 193 16.95 8.59 -7.34
CA THR A 193 17.32 9.98 -6.98
C THR A 193 17.89 10.72 -8.17
N ARG A 194 18.80 10.10 -8.90
CA ARG A 194 19.40 10.70 -10.10
C ARG A 194 18.41 10.75 -11.27
N ASN A 195 17.70 9.66 -11.55
CA ASN A 195 16.87 9.57 -12.75
C ASN A 195 15.52 10.29 -12.62
N GLU A 196 14.92 10.35 -11.39
CA GLU A 196 13.61 10.95 -11.20
C GLU A 196 13.67 12.38 -10.66
N MET A 197 14.78 12.76 -10.01
CA MET A 197 14.93 14.06 -9.37
C MET A 197 16.12 14.87 -9.91
N GLY A 198 17.00 14.23 -10.70
CA GLY A 198 18.21 14.88 -11.21
C GLY A 198 19.20 15.24 -10.09
N ILE A 199 19.29 14.41 -9.05
CA ILE A 199 20.22 14.63 -7.92
C ILE A 199 21.29 13.54 -7.99
N THR A 200 22.52 13.93 -8.27
CA THR A 200 23.67 13.03 -8.29
C THR A 200 24.08 12.63 -6.87
N ASN A 201 24.72 11.48 -6.76
CA ASN A 201 25.13 10.90 -5.49
C ASN A 201 26.47 10.14 -5.63
N ALA A 202 27.02 9.66 -4.52
CA ALA A 202 28.33 8.99 -4.52
C ALA A 202 28.36 7.70 -5.36
N LEU A 203 27.23 7.06 -5.63
CA LEU A 203 27.12 5.85 -6.49
C LEU A 203 26.90 6.19 -7.96
N ILE A 204 26.25 7.32 -8.24
CA ILE A 204 26.00 7.84 -9.60
C ILE A 204 26.31 9.34 -9.58
N SER A 205 27.55 9.68 -9.86
CA SER A 205 28.08 11.05 -9.82
C SER A 205 28.00 11.80 -11.16
N THR A 206 27.31 11.23 -12.15
CA THR A 206 27.17 11.82 -13.49
C THR A 206 25.74 12.29 -13.70
N GLU A 207 25.59 13.58 -14.00
CA GLU A 207 24.33 14.24 -14.25
C GLU A 207 23.63 13.75 -15.54
N SER A 208 22.29 13.85 -15.57
CA SER A 208 21.50 13.61 -16.78
C SER A 208 21.57 14.82 -17.71
N ALA A 209 22.22 14.65 -18.85
CA ALA A 209 22.29 15.71 -19.86
C ALA A 209 20.96 15.79 -20.62
N PRO A 210 20.28 16.95 -20.68
CA PRO A 210 19.04 17.11 -21.43
C PRO A 210 19.19 16.65 -22.89
N ASN A 211 18.44 15.61 -23.30
CA ASN A 211 18.60 14.93 -24.59
C ASN A 211 20.06 14.59 -24.96
N GLY A 212 20.89 14.23 -23.99
CA GLY A 212 22.29 13.89 -24.18
C GLY A 212 23.21 15.09 -24.48
N ASN A 213 22.72 16.32 -24.41
CA ASN A 213 23.44 17.52 -24.81
C ASN A 213 24.30 18.07 -23.65
N ALA A 214 25.58 17.74 -23.62
CA ALA A 214 26.52 18.16 -22.58
C ALA A 214 26.73 19.70 -22.52
N ALA A 215 26.59 20.41 -23.64
CA ALA A 215 26.70 21.87 -23.63
C ALA A 215 25.47 22.53 -22.98
N LEU A 216 24.29 21.91 -23.18
CA LEU A 216 23.06 22.32 -22.54
C LEU A 216 23.09 21.99 -21.03
N LEU A 217 23.60 20.81 -20.67
CA LEU A 217 23.82 20.43 -19.28
C LEU A 217 24.67 21.49 -18.56
N ALA A 218 25.82 21.86 -19.08
CA ALA A 218 26.71 22.86 -18.50
C ALA A 218 26.07 24.25 -18.37
N ALA A 219 25.03 24.56 -19.13
CA ALA A 219 24.27 25.82 -19.03
C ALA A 219 23.11 25.75 -18.04
N CYS A 220 22.59 24.55 -17.76
CA CYS A 220 21.41 24.30 -16.94
C CYS A 220 21.79 23.87 -15.51
N ASP A 221 22.84 23.11 -15.34
CA ASP A 221 23.30 22.67 -14.03
C ASP A 221 24.06 23.81 -13.33
N ALA A 222 23.57 24.19 -12.15
CA ALA A 222 24.12 25.30 -11.36
C ALA A 222 24.67 24.85 -9.98
N VAL A 223 24.49 23.59 -9.62
CA VAL A 223 24.91 23.02 -8.33
C VAL A 223 26.03 21.99 -8.60
N ALA A 224 27.02 21.94 -7.75
CA ALA A 224 28.18 21.08 -7.99
C ALA A 224 27.87 19.62 -7.61
N ASP A 225 28.25 18.69 -8.49
CA ASP A 225 28.14 17.24 -8.30
C ASP A 225 29.17 16.66 -7.30
N PRO A 226 28.77 15.67 -6.48
CA PRO A 226 27.39 15.24 -6.26
C PRO A 226 26.66 16.17 -5.28
N GLU A 227 25.37 16.44 -5.52
CA GLU A 227 24.54 17.24 -4.63
C GLU A 227 24.19 16.49 -3.34
N ASP A 228 24.07 15.17 -3.40
CA ASP A 228 23.82 14.33 -2.22
C ASP A 228 25.09 14.12 -1.42
N ILE A 229 25.33 15.04 -0.49
CA ILE A 229 26.44 15.01 0.45
C ILE A 229 25.97 14.62 1.86
N PRO A 230 26.86 14.01 2.69
CA PRO A 230 26.52 13.69 4.09
C PRO A 230 26.08 14.91 4.88
N ASP A 231 25.00 14.79 5.63
CA ASP A 231 24.52 15.80 6.58
C ASP A 231 25.30 15.77 7.90
N ALA A 232 24.86 16.53 8.90
CA ALA A 232 25.47 16.59 10.21
C ALA A 232 25.48 15.24 10.97
N SER A 233 24.63 14.29 10.58
CA SER A 233 24.65 12.92 11.12
C SER A 233 25.66 12.02 10.42
N GLY A 234 26.25 12.47 9.33
CA GLY A 234 27.15 11.72 8.46
C GLY A 234 26.44 10.82 7.46
N MET A 235 25.11 10.96 7.28
CA MET A 235 24.31 10.19 6.32
C MET A 235 23.93 11.04 5.11
N THR A 236 23.98 10.44 3.92
CA THR A 236 23.49 11.02 2.68
C THR A 236 21.96 10.87 2.57
N PHE A 237 21.33 11.61 1.65
CA PHE A 237 19.90 11.50 1.38
C PHE A 237 19.53 10.08 0.95
N ILE A 238 20.29 9.47 -0.01
CA ILE A 238 20.01 8.11 -0.47
C ILE A 238 20.11 7.07 0.65
N GLU A 239 21.00 7.24 1.63
CA GLU A 239 21.09 6.36 2.80
C GLU A 239 19.86 6.49 3.70
N ARG A 240 19.40 7.73 3.95
CA ARG A 240 18.22 7.98 4.81
C ARG A 240 16.93 7.43 4.18
N VAL A 241 16.67 7.68 2.88
CA VAL A 241 15.50 7.12 2.20
C VAL A 241 15.59 5.61 2.03
N THR A 242 16.80 5.05 1.91
CA THR A 242 17.03 3.59 1.96
C THR A 242 16.60 3.02 3.32
N ARG A 243 16.92 3.67 4.45
CA ARG A 243 16.47 3.22 5.77
C ARG A 243 14.93 3.21 5.88
N PHE A 244 14.27 4.24 5.38
CA PHE A 244 12.81 4.28 5.32
C PHE A 244 12.27 3.07 4.55
N GLN A 245 12.71 2.84 3.31
CA GLN A 245 12.22 1.77 2.46
C GLN A 245 12.54 0.38 3.00
N ARG A 246 13.71 0.19 3.62
CA ARG A 246 14.08 -1.09 4.26
C ARG A 246 13.25 -1.42 5.48
N TYR A 247 12.84 -0.40 6.23
CA TYR A 247 12.06 -0.55 7.47
C TYR A 247 10.55 -0.42 7.27
N LEU A 248 10.10 -0.18 6.07
CA LEU A 248 8.69 -0.14 5.72
C LEU A 248 8.09 -1.55 5.77
N ALA A 249 6.99 -1.72 6.51
CA ALA A 249 6.37 -3.02 6.70
C ALA A 249 5.71 -3.55 5.43
N GLN A 250 5.51 -4.88 5.39
CA GLN A 250 4.60 -5.48 4.43
C GLN A 250 3.16 -5.05 4.77
N PRO A 251 2.32 -4.80 3.76
CA PRO A 251 0.89 -4.55 3.98
C PRO A 251 0.20 -5.73 4.66
N PRO A 252 -0.87 -5.48 5.44
CA PRO A 252 -1.62 -6.55 6.08
C PRO A 252 -2.32 -7.44 5.04
N GLN A 253 -2.70 -8.64 5.47
CA GLN A 253 -3.57 -9.55 4.73
C GLN A 253 -4.59 -10.12 5.71
N THR A 254 -5.87 -9.88 5.46
CA THR A 254 -6.95 -10.36 6.34
C THR A 254 -8.13 -10.89 5.52
N PRO A 255 -8.49 -12.16 5.66
CA PRO A 255 -7.80 -13.22 6.41
C PRO A 255 -6.42 -13.58 5.84
N GLN A 256 -5.50 -14.02 6.70
CA GLN A 256 -4.12 -14.31 6.28
C GLN A 256 -3.98 -15.62 5.47
N SER A 257 -4.95 -16.54 5.53
CA SER A 257 -4.94 -17.81 4.81
C SER A 257 -6.29 -18.53 4.93
N GLY A 258 -6.46 -19.58 4.13
CA GLY A 258 -7.60 -20.50 4.23
C GLY A 258 -8.80 -20.12 3.39
N MET A 259 -8.79 -18.99 2.70
CA MET A 259 -9.87 -18.59 1.80
C MET A 259 -9.99 -19.56 0.61
N SER A 260 -11.21 -19.89 0.21
CA SER A 260 -11.47 -20.71 -0.98
C SER A 260 -10.94 -20.05 -2.26
N GLY A 261 -10.90 -18.74 -2.31
CA GLY A 261 -10.32 -17.98 -3.40
C GLY A 261 -8.81 -18.20 -3.59
N GLU A 262 -8.05 -18.49 -2.53
CA GLU A 262 -6.64 -18.89 -2.64
C GLU A 262 -6.49 -20.26 -3.33
N VAL A 263 -7.44 -21.18 -3.08
CA VAL A 263 -7.49 -22.47 -3.80
C VAL A 263 -7.80 -22.26 -5.28
N VAL A 264 -8.74 -21.36 -5.61
CA VAL A 264 -9.05 -21.02 -7.01
C VAL A 264 -7.83 -20.36 -7.67
N PHE A 265 -7.16 -19.41 -7.03
CA PHE A 265 -5.93 -18.77 -7.50
C PHE A 265 -4.86 -19.79 -7.90
N ASN A 266 -4.64 -20.79 -7.06
CA ASN A 266 -3.70 -21.87 -7.33
C ASN A 266 -4.19 -22.77 -8.50
N SER A 267 -5.49 -23.09 -8.55
CA SER A 267 -6.05 -24.01 -9.55
C SER A 267 -6.05 -23.45 -10.98
N VAL A 268 -6.13 -22.13 -11.13
CA VAL A 268 -6.05 -21.47 -12.44
C VAL A 268 -4.60 -21.18 -12.88
N GLY A 269 -3.62 -21.46 -12.02
CA GLY A 269 -2.19 -21.35 -12.35
C GLY A 269 -1.55 -19.99 -12.06
N CYS A 270 -2.20 -19.08 -11.34
CA CYS A 270 -1.60 -17.79 -10.97
C CYS A 270 -0.34 -17.98 -10.09
N ASN A 271 -0.32 -19.03 -9.26
CA ASN A 271 0.79 -19.37 -8.36
C ASN A 271 2.07 -19.81 -9.07
N LYS A 272 2.05 -20.04 -10.38
CA LYS A 272 3.26 -20.38 -11.16
C LYS A 272 4.25 -19.20 -11.22
N CYS A 273 3.74 -17.98 -11.28
CA CYS A 273 4.51 -16.73 -11.21
C CYS A 273 4.32 -16.04 -9.85
N HIS A 274 3.09 -15.99 -9.35
CA HIS A 274 2.75 -15.35 -8.09
C HIS A 274 2.96 -16.30 -6.89
N VAL A 275 4.24 -16.65 -6.63
CA VAL A 275 4.66 -17.50 -5.50
C VAL A 275 4.25 -16.85 -4.18
N ALA A 276 3.44 -17.60 -3.40
CA ALA A 276 2.75 -17.03 -2.24
C ALA A 276 3.70 -16.61 -1.11
N GLN A 277 4.75 -17.37 -0.84
CA GLN A 277 5.51 -17.26 0.41
C GLN A 277 7.02 -17.39 0.22
N TRP A 278 7.75 -16.58 1.00
CA TRP A 278 9.21 -16.63 1.11
C TRP A 278 9.66 -16.56 2.56
N THR A 279 10.91 -17.02 2.81
CA THR A 279 11.59 -16.84 4.10
C THR A 279 12.84 -16.00 3.87
N THR A 280 12.97 -14.92 4.62
CA THR A 280 14.17 -14.06 4.58
C THR A 280 15.38 -14.77 5.18
N ALA A 281 16.59 -14.40 4.76
CA ALA A 281 17.83 -14.98 5.21
C ALA A 281 18.02 -14.81 6.74
N ASN A 282 18.66 -15.81 7.36
CA ASN A 282 19.08 -15.73 8.77
C ASN A 282 20.56 -15.33 8.86
N LEU A 283 20.90 -14.13 8.36
CA LEU A 283 22.27 -13.60 8.37
C LEU A 283 22.43 -12.55 9.46
N LEU A 284 23.55 -12.61 10.19
CA LEU A 284 23.85 -11.62 11.25
C LEU A 284 24.10 -10.21 10.72
N SER A 285 24.39 -10.07 9.42
CA SER A 285 24.51 -8.78 8.74
C SER A 285 23.17 -8.08 8.50
N LEU A 286 22.04 -8.80 8.58
CA LEU A 286 20.71 -8.23 8.50
C LEU A 286 20.25 -7.72 9.87
N GLU A 287 19.43 -6.69 9.87
CA GLU A 287 18.73 -6.21 11.06
C GLU A 287 17.84 -7.34 11.64
N PRO A 288 17.74 -7.48 12.97
CA PRO A 288 16.92 -8.54 13.59
C PRO A 288 15.47 -8.58 13.11
N ALA A 289 14.89 -7.41 12.79
CA ALA A 289 13.54 -7.28 12.26
C ALA A 289 13.38 -7.93 10.87
N LEU A 290 14.47 -8.05 10.11
CA LEU A 290 14.46 -8.63 8.75
C LEU A 290 14.87 -10.11 8.71
N ARG A 291 15.46 -10.66 9.78
CA ARG A 291 16.02 -12.02 9.80
C ARG A 291 14.97 -13.09 9.99
N ASN A 292 15.06 -14.17 9.19
CA ASN A 292 14.25 -15.38 9.36
C ASN A 292 12.75 -15.09 9.49
N LYS A 293 12.23 -14.21 8.63
CA LYS A 293 10.82 -13.81 8.59
C LYS A 293 10.12 -14.49 7.43
N THR A 294 8.92 -14.98 7.69
CA THR A 294 8.01 -15.42 6.63
C THR A 294 7.25 -14.21 6.09
N ILE A 295 7.27 -14.04 4.76
CA ILE A 295 6.55 -12.99 4.04
C ILE A 295 5.72 -13.59 2.91
N ARG A 296 4.65 -12.91 2.50
CA ARG A 296 3.71 -13.41 1.49
C ARG A 296 3.51 -12.39 0.35
N PRO A 297 4.52 -12.16 -0.51
CA PRO A 297 4.46 -11.15 -1.56
C PRO A 297 3.63 -11.57 -2.78
N TYR A 298 3.36 -12.86 -2.95
CA TYR A 298 2.74 -13.40 -4.17
C TYR A 298 3.50 -12.94 -5.43
N SER A 299 4.79 -13.26 -5.47
CA SER A 299 5.71 -12.96 -6.57
C SER A 299 6.89 -13.93 -6.50
N ASP A 300 7.37 -14.41 -7.63
CA ASP A 300 8.62 -15.16 -7.77
C ASP A 300 9.84 -14.24 -8.01
N PHE A 301 9.60 -12.95 -8.31
CA PHE A 301 10.61 -11.94 -8.68
C PHE A 301 11.35 -12.25 -9.99
N LEU A 302 10.91 -13.22 -10.76
CA LEU A 302 11.47 -13.54 -12.08
C LEU A 302 10.91 -12.62 -13.15
N ILE A 303 11.59 -12.55 -14.28
CA ILE A 303 11.08 -11.92 -15.50
C ILE A 303 10.50 -12.99 -16.42
N HIS A 304 9.37 -12.65 -17.04
CA HIS A 304 8.54 -13.55 -17.86
C HIS A 304 8.17 -12.87 -19.17
N ASP A 305 8.10 -13.64 -20.26
CA ASP A 305 7.53 -13.18 -21.52
C ASP A 305 6.04 -12.92 -21.36
N MET A 306 5.65 -11.66 -21.41
CA MET A 306 4.26 -11.21 -21.21
C MET A 306 3.51 -10.96 -22.52
N GLY A 307 4.08 -11.35 -23.66
CA GLY A 307 3.43 -11.21 -24.96
C GLY A 307 2.95 -9.79 -25.23
N LEU A 308 1.63 -9.61 -25.47
CA LEU A 308 1.04 -8.29 -25.74
C LEU A 308 0.99 -7.37 -24.51
N LEU A 309 1.17 -7.90 -23.31
CA LEU A 309 1.29 -7.08 -22.09
C LEU A 309 2.71 -6.55 -21.89
N ALA A 310 3.68 -6.94 -22.69
CA ALA A 310 5.04 -6.41 -22.67
C ALA A 310 5.08 -4.91 -23.05
N ASP A 311 6.16 -4.22 -22.67
CA ASP A 311 6.27 -2.78 -22.91
C ASP A 311 7.17 -2.39 -24.09
N GLY A 312 7.82 -3.36 -24.74
CA GLY A 312 8.67 -3.14 -25.89
C GLY A 312 10.02 -2.47 -25.58
N VAL A 313 10.37 -2.33 -24.29
CA VAL A 313 11.61 -1.66 -23.87
C VAL A 313 12.51 -2.65 -23.14
N GLN A 314 13.76 -2.78 -23.57
CA GLN A 314 14.77 -3.56 -22.89
C GLN A 314 15.42 -2.77 -21.74
N ASP A 315 15.73 -3.47 -20.62
CA ASP A 315 16.53 -2.95 -19.52
C ASP A 315 17.60 -4.00 -19.12
N GLY A 316 18.87 -3.72 -19.38
CA GLY A 316 19.95 -4.69 -19.19
C GLY A 316 19.68 -5.97 -19.99
N ASP A 317 19.75 -7.13 -19.35
CA ASP A 317 19.48 -8.43 -19.99
C ASP A 317 17.98 -8.76 -20.10
N ALA A 318 17.09 -7.99 -19.48
CA ALA A 318 15.64 -8.18 -19.64
C ALA A 318 15.17 -7.60 -20.96
N ASN A 319 14.76 -8.47 -21.89
CA ASN A 319 14.36 -8.08 -23.25
C ASN A 319 13.01 -7.34 -23.29
N GLU A 320 12.58 -6.94 -24.48
CA GLU A 320 11.37 -6.13 -24.73
C GLU A 320 10.09 -6.82 -24.29
N GLN A 321 10.05 -8.16 -24.33
CA GLN A 321 8.88 -8.96 -24.00
C GLN A 321 8.77 -9.29 -22.52
N GLU A 322 9.84 -9.15 -21.76
CA GLU A 322 9.90 -9.60 -20.38
C GLU A 322 9.48 -8.53 -19.38
N ILE A 323 8.65 -8.91 -18.42
CA ILE A 323 8.24 -8.09 -17.26
C ILE A 323 8.40 -8.92 -15.99
N ARG A 324 8.90 -8.32 -14.92
CA ARG A 324 9.01 -8.96 -13.61
C ARG A 324 7.63 -9.16 -12.98
N THR A 325 7.39 -10.32 -12.40
CA THR A 325 6.21 -10.55 -11.55
C THR A 325 6.18 -9.55 -10.39
N PRO A 326 5.21 -8.61 -10.34
CA PRO A 326 5.10 -7.69 -9.22
C PRO A 326 4.54 -8.39 -7.99
N THR A 327 4.80 -7.84 -6.80
CA THR A 327 4.11 -8.26 -5.59
C THR A 327 2.61 -7.91 -5.68
N LEU A 328 1.75 -8.76 -5.11
CA LEU A 328 0.32 -8.48 -5.00
C LEU A 328 -0.05 -7.79 -3.67
N TRP A 329 0.96 -7.38 -2.89
CA TRP A 329 0.73 -6.63 -1.66
C TRP A 329 -0.07 -5.36 -1.90
N ASN A 330 -1.01 -5.08 -1.01
CA ASN A 330 -1.89 -3.92 -1.03
C ASN A 330 -2.70 -3.77 -2.33
N LEU A 331 -3.00 -4.90 -3.00
CA LEU A 331 -3.66 -4.92 -4.31
C LEU A 331 -5.03 -4.22 -4.26
N ARG A 332 -5.79 -4.41 -3.16
CA ARG A 332 -7.13 -3.83 -3.01
C ARG A 332 -7.16 -2.30 -3.15
N THR A 333 -6.06 -1.62 -2.80
CA THR A 333 -6.00 -0.15 -2.85
C THR A 333 -5.36 0.37 -4.13
N ARG A 334 -4.93 -0.54 -5.03
CA ARG A 334 -4.20 -0.16 -6.22
C ARG A 334 -5.12 0.27 -7.35
N ASP A 335 -4.93 1.50 -7.81
CA ASP A 335 -5.55 2.07 -9.01
C ASP A 335 -4.60 3.12 -9.59
N PRO A 336 -4.10 2.93 -10.82
CA PRO A 336 -4.32 1.82 -11.74
C PRO A 336 -3.47 0.57 -11.42
N MET A 337 -3.84 -0.59 -11.98
CA MET A 337 -3.06 -1.83 -11.96
C MET A 337 -2.27 -2.04 -13.25
N LEU A 338 -1.34 -3.00 -13.22
CA LEU A 338 -0.35 -3.34 -14.25
C LEU A 338 0.76 -2.29 -14.40
N HIS A 339 1.86 -2.66 -15.09
CA HIS A 339 2.99 -1.77 -15.29
C HIS A 339 2.65 -0.55 -16.16
N ASN A 340 1.69 -0.69 -17.07
CA ASN A 340 1.26 0.35 -18.01
C ASN A 340 -0.03 1.08 -17.59
N GLY A 341 -0.62 0.71 -16.44
CA GLY A 341 -1.86 1.33 -15.94
C GLY A 341 -3.13 0.96 -16.71
N LEU A 342 -3.11 -0.08 -17.54
CA LEU A 342 -4.24 -0.47 -18.38
C LEU A 342 -5.53 -0.76 -17.61
N ALA A 343 -5.42 -1.33 -16.41
CA ALA A 343 -6.56 -1.65 -15.57
C ALA A 343 -6.79 -0.54 -14.54
N SER A 344 -7.64 0.42 -14.85
CA SER A 344 -7.88 1.62 -14.05
C SER A 344 -9.35 1.98 -13.93
N GLY A 345 -9.71 2.68 -12.83
CA GLY A 345 -11.06 3.13 -12.52
C GLY A 345 -12.03 2.00 -12.19
N GLY A 346 -13.33 2.33 -12.01
CA GLY A 346 -14.36 1.37 -11.62
C GLY A 346 -14.15 0.73 -10.25
N GLU A 347 -14.89 -0.35 -10.02
CA GLU A 347 -14.76 -1.12 -8.79
C GLU A 347 -13.50 -2.01 -8.79
N PHE A 348 -13.07 -2.46 -7.61
CA PHE A 348 -11.91 -3.35 -7.48
C PHE A 348 -12.03 -4.61 -8.35
N ALA A 349 -13.22 -5.23 -8.39
CA ALA A 349 -13.50 -6.42 -9.17
C ALA A 349 -13.30 -6.20 -10.69
N ASP A 350 -13.65 -5.01 -11.19
CA ASP A 350 -13.49 -4.64 -12.61
C ASP A 350 -12.01 -4.49 -12.96
N ARG A 351 -11.25 -3.80 -12.11
CA ARG A 351 -9.80 -3.63 -12.30
C ARG A 351 -9.07 -4.96 -12.28
N VAL A 352 -9.36 -5.81 -11.29
CA VAL A 352 -8.77 -7.17 -11.19
C VAL A 352 -9.11 -8.00 -12.42
N THR A 353 -10.37 -8.00 -12.84
CA THR A 353 -10.82 -8.75 -14.03
C THR A 353 -10.09 -8.26 -15.28
N THR A 354 -9.95 -6.94 -15.45
CA THR A 354 -9.22 -6.35 -16.57
C THR A 354 -7.73 -6.71 -16.51
N ALA A 355 -7.12 -6.65 -15.32
CA ALA A 355 -5.71 -6.99 -15.15
C ALA A 355 -5.43 -8.47 -15.45
N ILE A 356 -6.29 -9.39 -14.98
CA ILE A 356 -6.13 -10.84 -15.28
C ILE A 356 -6.31 -11.11 -16.78
N ASN A 357 -7.31 -10.53 -17.42
CA ASN A 357 -7.54 -10.70 -18.85
C ASN A 357 -6.38 -10.16 -19.71
N ALA A 358 -5.69 -9.13 -19.25
CA ALA A 358 -4.54 -8.58 -19.96
C ALA A 358 -3.31 -9.53 -19.98
N HIS A 359 -3.28 -10.58 -19.16
CA HIS A 359 -2.26 -11.63 -19.20
C HIS A 359 -2.42 -12.58 -20.40
N GLY A 360 -3.55 -12.52 -21.12
CA GLY A 360 -3.81 -13.29 -22.35
C GLY A 360 -3.98 -12.39 -23.56
N PRO A 361 -4.08 -12.97 -24.78
CA PRO A 361 -4.00 -14.41 -25.11
C PRO A 361 -2.58 -14.92 -25.41
N PHE A 362 -1.55 -14.08 -25.32
CA PHE A 362 -0.16 -14.42 -25.64
C PHE A 362 0.74 -14.21 -24.41
N GLY A 363 1.91 -14.87 -24.41
CA GLY A 363 2.84 -14.85 -23.31
C GLY A 363 2.56 -15.91 -22.26
N GLU A 364 3.39 -15.97 -21.24
CA GLU A 364 3.37 -17.03 -20.21
C GLU A 364 2.12 -16.97 -19.30
N GLY A 365 1.48 -15.80 -19.18
CA GLY A 365 0.23 -15.64 -18.41
C GLY A 365 -1.04 -16.12 -19.13
N ALA A 366 -0.97 -16.46 -20.44
CA ALA A 366 -2.12 -16.77 -21.27
C ALA A 366 -2.95 -17.96 -20.75
N GLY A 367 -2.28 -18.98 -20.23
CA GLY A 367 -2.96 -20.17 -19.67
C GLY A 367 -3.81 -19.83 -18.45
N ALA A 368 -3.28 -19.01 -17.52
CA ALA A 368 -4.00 -18.58 -16.33
C ALA A 368 -5.18 -17.64 -16.68
N ALA A 369 -4.99 -16.72 -17.63
CA ALA A 369 -6.07 -15.85 -18.13
C ALA A 369 -7.22 -16.66 -18.76
N ALA A 370 -6.91 -17.66 -19.57
CA ALA A 370 -7.92 -18.56 -20.18
C ALA A 370 -8.66 -19.39 -19.11
N ALA A 371 -7.92 -19.92 -18.11
CA ALA A 371 -8.52 -20.66 -17.00
C ALA A 371 -9.44 -19.75 -16.14
N PHE A 372 -9.04 -18.50 -15.88
CA PHE A 372 -9.89 -17.53 -15.21
C PHE A 372 -11.19 -17.24 -15.99
N ALA A 373 -11.11 -17.08 -17.31
CA ALA A 373 -12.27 -16.83 -18.14
C ALA A 373 -13.29 -17.98 -18.09
N ALA A 374 -12.81 -19.22 -17.87
CA ALA A 374 -13.64 -20.42 -17.76
C ALA A 374 -14.27 -20.64 -16.37
N LEU A 375 -13.90 -19.84 -15.34
CA LEU A 375 -14.44 -19.96 -13.99
C LEU A 375 -15.95 -19.69 -13.95
N THR A 376 -16.64 -20.41 -13.06
CA THR A 376 -18.02 -20.06 -12.67
C THR A 376 -18.05 -18.70 -11.97
N VAL A 377 -19.21 -18.06 -11.94
CA VAL A 377 -19.40 -16.79 -11.22
C VAL A 377 -18.99 -16.91 -9.75
N SER A 378 -19.36 -18.01 -9.08
CA SER A 378 -18.99 -18.26 -7.68
C SER A 378 -17.48 -18.34 -7.49
N GLN A 379 -16.77 -19.11 -8.32
CA GLN A 379 -15.30 -19.22 -8.23
C GLN A 379 -14.61 -17.89 -8.52
N ARG A 380 -15.12 -17.12 -9.49
CA ARG A 380 -14.59 -15.79 -9.79
C ARG A 380 -14.75 -14.84 -8.60
N ASN A 381 -15.91 -14.83 -7.96
CA ASN A 381 -16.15 -14.03 -6.77
C ASN A 381 -15.24 -14.45 -5.60
N GLN A 382 -15.01 -15.75 -5.39
CA GLN A 382 -14.08 -16.27 -4.40
C GLN A 382 -12.65 -15.78 -4.67
N LEU A 383 -12.18 -15.86 -5.90
CA LEU A 383 -10.86 -15.38 -6.30
C LEU A 383 -10.70 -13.86 -6.06
N ILE A 384 -11.71 -13.07 -6.45
CA ILE A 384 -11.70 -11.62 -6.25
C ILE A 384 -11.68 -11.27 -4.76
N ALA A 385 -12.47 -11.96 -3.93
CA ALA A 385 -12.49 -11.78 -2.48
C ALA A 385 -11.13 -12.12 -1.85
N PHE A 386 -10.45 -13.17 -2.32
CA PHE A 386 -9.09 -13.48 -1.90
C PHE A 386 -8.10 -12.36 -2.27
N LEU A 387 -8.15 -11.87 -3.51
CA LEU A 387 -7.27 -10.79 -3.95
C LEU A 387 -7.57 -9.47 -3.20
N ASP A 388 -8.81 -9.23 -2.79
CA ASP A 388 -9.19 -8.09 -1.96
C ASP A 388 -8.66 -8.20 -0.53
N SER A 389 -8.41 -9.41 -0.02
CA SER A 389 -7.79 -9.62 1.30
C SER A 389 -6.35 -9.10 1.37
N LEU A 390 -5.68 -8.96 0.20
CA LEU A 390 -4.29 -8.51 0.09
C LEU A 390 -4.20 -6.98 0.28
N GLY A 391 -3.99 -6.56 1.50
CA GLY A 391 -3.98 -5.16 1.95
C GLY A 391 -5.13 -4.79 2.88
N ARG A 392 -5.99 -5.75 3.26
CA ARG A 392 -7.07 -5.50 4.21
C ARG A 392 -6.56 -5.52 5.64
N ASN A 393 -6.88 -4.49 6.41
CA ASN A 393 -6.61 -4.44 7.85
C ASN A 393 -7.49 -5.44 8.61
N GLU A 394 -7.01 -5.91 9.76
CA GLU A 394 -7.89 -6.62 10.71
C GLU A 394 -9.02 -5.70 11.16
N PHE A 395 -10.20 -6.28 11.33
CA PHE A 395 -11.43 -5.63 11.78
C PHE A 395 -12.04 -4.59 10.81
N ASP A 396 -11.42 -4.26 9.70
CA ASP A 396 -12.00 -3.46 8.60
C ASP A 396 -13.03 -4.32 7.83
N ILE A 397 -14.19 -4.58 8.44
CA ILE A 397 -15.18 -5.56 7.94
C ILE A 397 -15.95 -4.99 6.74
N ASP A 398 -16.29 -3.69 6.77
CA ASP A 398 -16.98 -3.03 5.67
C ASP A 398 -16.04 -2.64 4.51
N GLY A 399 -14.72 -2.63 4.75
CA GLY A 399 -13.70 -2.41 3.75
C GLY A 399 -13.40 -0.95 3.45
N ASN A 400 -13.80 -0.03 4.31
CA ASN A 400 -13.58 1.42 4.15
C ASN A 400 -12.17 1.89 4.55
N ARG A 401 -11.33 0.99 5.11
CA ARG A 401 -9.94 1.16 5.61
C ARG A 401 -9.82 1.78 7.00
N LEU A 402 -10.92 2.05 7.66
CA LEU A 402 -10.98 2.46 9.06
C LEU A 402 -11.54 1.30 9.87
N VAL A 403 -11.31 1.31 11.17
CA VAL A 403 -11.96 0.41 12.12
C VAL A 403 -12.80 1.28 13.02
N ASP A 404 -14.12 1.20 12.87
CA ASP A 404 -15.07 2.10 13.52
C ASP A 404 -16.32 1.38 14.06
N ALA A 405 -17.34 2.13 14.45
CA ALA A 405 -18.57 1.58 15.03
C ALA A 405 -19.38 0.72 14.03
N VAL A 406 -19.25 0.97 12.72
CA VAL A 406 -19.89 0.14 11.68
C VAL A 406 -19.28 -1.27 11.71
N ASP A 407 -17.95 -1.37 11.82
CA ASP A 407 -17.25 -2.64 11.95
C ASP A 407 -17.56 -3.33 13.28
N LEU A 408 -17.71 -2.55 14.36
CA LEU A 408 -18.12 -3.08 15.67
C LEU A 408 -19.49 -3.77 15.58
N SER A 409 -20.45 -3.12 14.95
CA SER A 409 -21.79 -3.68 14.73
C SER A 409 -21.73 -4.97 13.91
N ALA A 410 -20.96 -4.99 12.83
CA ALA A 410 -20.74 -6.17 12.01
C ALA A 410 -20.05 -7.30 12.78
N MET A 411 -19.06 -6.98 13.62
CA MET A 411 -18.35 -7.93 14.48
C MET A 411 -19.27 -8.50 15.56
N ALA A 412 -20.12 -7.68 16.18
CA ALA A 412 -21.11 -8.12 17.18
C ALA A 412 -22.11 -9.12 16.58
N ALA A 413 -22.53 -8.93 15.32
CA ALA A 413 -23.36 -9.89 14.60
C ALA A 413 -22.65 -11.25 14.40
N CYS A 414 -21.35 -11.24 14.20
CA CYS A 414 -20.53 -12.45 14.07
C CYS A 414 -20.44 -13.27 15.37
N ARG A 415 -20.50 -12.63 16.54
CA ARG A 415 -20.52 -13.30 17.85
C ARG A 415 -21.72 -14.27 17.99
N LEU A 416 -22.83 -13.97 17.38
CA LEU A 416 -24.05 -14.76 17.44
C LEU A 416 -24.07 -15.94 16.44
N THR A 417 -23.26 -15.88 15.39
CA THR A 417 -23.23 -16.89 14.33
C THR A 417 -22.30 -18.07 14.62
N GLY A 418 -21.46 -17.99 15.65
CA GLY A 418 -20.51 -19.04 16.05
C GLY A 418 -19.22 -19.02 15.22
N ALA A 419 -18.71 -20.19 14.89
CA ALA A 419 -17.45 -20.31 14.16
C ALA A 419 -17.50 -19.65 12.79
N SER A 420 -16.50 -18.84 12.47
CA SER A 420 -16.36 -18.18 11.18
C SER A 420 -15.64 -19.07 10.15
N SER A 421 -16.12 -19.04 8.91
CA SER A 421 -15.37 -19.57 7.77
C SER A 421 -14.37 -18.51 7.30
N PRO A 422 -13.16 -18.88 6.80
CA PRO A 422 -12.24 -17.92 6.19
C PRO A 422 -12.82 -17.09 5.04
N ASP A 423 -13.91 -17.56 4.43
CA ASP A 423 -14.63 -16.83 3.35
C ASP A 423 -15.75 -15.93 3.88
N SER A 424 -16.01 -15.92 5.17
CA SER A 424 -17.02 -15.05 5.77
C SER A 424 -16.42 -13.71 6.19
N ASN A 425 -17.25 -12.66 6.23
CA ASN A 425 -16.84 -11.38 6.79
C ASN A 425 -16.42 -11.50 8.26
N CYS A 426 -16.95 -12.49 8.97
CA CYS A 426 -16.59 -12.74 10.37
C CYS A 426 -15.12 -13.18 10.55
N ALA A 427 -14.50 -13.74 9.53
CA ALA A 427 -13.08 -14.08 9.57
C ALA A 427 -12.16 -12.84 9.63
N ILE A 428 -12.67 -11.67 9.28
CA ILE A 428 -11.94 -10.39 9.38
C ILE A 428 -11.87 -9.94 10.84
N GLY A 429 -12.86 -10.32 11.67
CA GLY A 429 -12.94 -10.06 13.09
C GLY A 429 -12.37 -11.19 13.98
N ASP A 430 -12.01 -12.35 13.42
CA ASP A 430 -11.42 -13.49 14.14
C ASP A 430 -9.89 -13.41 14.04
N ILE A 431 -9.29 -12.62 14.93
CA ILE A 431 -7.85 -12.32 14.85
C ILE A 431 -6.97 -13.50 15.26
N ASN A 432 -7.43 -14.32 16.21
CA ASN A 432 -6.69 -15.50 16.68
C ASN A 432 -6.94 -16.75 15.81
N ARG A 433 -7.91 -16.69 14.88
CA ARG A 433 -8.29 -17.75 13.92
C ARG A 433 -8.70 -19.06 14.58
N ASP A 434 -9.36 -18.96 15.72
CA ASP A 434 -9.90 -20.14 16.40
C ASP A 434 -11.31 -20.51 15.87
N GLY A 435 -11.85 -19.74 14.94
CA GLY A 435 -13.15 -19.93 14.32
C GLY A 435 -14.31 -19.32 15.11
N VAL A 436 -14.04 -18.57 16.17
CA VAL A 436 -15.06 -17.99 17.04
C VAL A 436 -14.73 -16.52 17.31
N VAL A 437 -15.64 -15.62 16.95
CA VAL A 437 -15.52 -14.21 17.32
C VAL A 437 -15.98 -14.01 18.77
N ASN A 438 -15.06 -13.66 19.67
CA ASN A 438 -15.29 -13.58 21.11
C ASN A 438 -14.50 -12.42 21.77
N THR A 439 -14.42 -12.39 23.10
CA THR A 439 -13.75 -11.32 23.85
C THR A 439 -12.25 -11.19 23.59
N ILE A 440 -11.58 -12.25 23.11
CA ILE A 440 -10.15 -12.16 22.71
C ILE A 440 -10.02 -11.28 21.48
N ASP A 441 -10.94 -11.46 20.51
CA ASP A 441 -10.99 -10.68 19.28
C ASP A 441 -11.42 -9.25 19.57
N MET A 442 -12.38 -9.06 20.49
CA MET A 442 -12.81 -7.73 20.92
C MET A 442 -11.65 -6.90 21.49
N ASN A 443 -10.73 -7.51 22.24
CA ASN A 443 -9.53 -6.83 22.69
C ASN A 443 -8.64 -6.38 21.50
N GLY A 444 -8.57 -7.16 20.43
CA GLY A 444 -7.91 -6.80 19.18
C GLY A 444 -8.61 -5.63 18.48
N PHE A 445 -9.94 -5.68 18.45
CA PHE A 445 -10.77 -4.60 17.89
C PHE A 445 -10.51 -3.27 18.56
N LEU A 446 -10.54 -3.22 19.91
CA LEU A 446 -10.27 -1.99 20.66
C LEU A 446 -8.91 -1.38 20.33
N LEU A 447 -7.87 -2.22 20.15
CA LEU A 447 -6.56 -1.74 19.72
C LEU A 447 -6.58 -1.19 18.30
N ALA A 448 -7.30 -1.83 17.39
CA ALA A 448 -7.39 -1.40 16.00
C ALA A 448 -8.16 -0.08 15.89
N ALA A 449 -9.29 0.04 16.58
CA ALA A 449 -10.11 1.25 16.63
C ALA A 449 -9.35 2.42 17.26
N ALA A 450 -8.65 2.20 18.40
CA ALA A 450 -7.79 3.22 19.00
C ALA A 450 -6.66 3.67 18.08
N ARG A 451 -6.07 2.74 17.30
CA ARG A 451 -5.07 3.06 16.28
C ARG A 451 -5.63 3.95 15.18
N ASP A 452 -6.92 3.83 14.86
CA ASP A 452 -7.64 4.66 13.90
C ASP A 452 -8.17 5.97 14.49
N GLY A 453 -7.93 6.19 15.78
CA GLY A 453 -8.17 7.46 16.44
C GLY A 453 -9.51 7.54 17.19
N LEU A 454 -10.23 6.41 17.32
CA LEU A 454 -11.46 6.36 18.10
C LEU A 454 -11.15 6.37 19.61
N ASP A 455 -12.03 6.99 20.36
CA ASP A 455 -12.05 6.86 21.83
C ASP A 455 -12.72 5.53 22.21
N VAL A 456 -11.90 4.58 22.65
CA VAL A 456 -12.35 3.24 23.06
C VAL A 456 -12.42 3.09 24.59
N THR A 457 -12.37 4.22 25.30
CA THR A 457 -12.37 4.25 26.78
C THR A 457 -13.68 4.78 27.36
N GLY A 458 -14.63 5.16 26.51
CA GLY A 458 -15.96 5.61 26.91
C GLY A 458 -16.65 4.55 27.78
N ASP A 459 -17.31 5.00 28.84
CA ASP A 459 -18.12 4.23 29.79
C ASP A 459 -19.20 5.18 30.23
N CYS A 460 -20.28 5.23 29.47
CA CYS A 460 -21.28 6.28 29.56
C CYS A 460 -22.24 6.12 30.76
N ASP A 461 -22.41 4.90 31.29
CA ASP A 461 -23.22 4.64 32.45
C ASP A 461 -22.42 4.47 33.76
N GLY A 462 -21.06 4.37 33.63
CA GLY A 462 -20.16 4.31 34.78
C GLY A 462 -20.11 2.95 35.47
N ASP A 463 -20.51 1.87 34.79
CA ASP A 463 -20.55 0.53 35.39
C ASP A 463 -19.18 -0.19 35.36
N GLY A 464 -18.18 0.37 34.66
CA GLY A 464 -16.82 -0.14 34.53
C GLY A 464 -16.62 -1.03 33.29
N ILE A 465 -17.61 -1.13 32.40
CA ILE A 465 -17.51 -1.77 31.08
C ILE A 465 -17.52 -0.65 30.05
N VAL A 466 -16.56 -0.69 29.10
CA VAL A 466 -16.51 0.35 28.07
C VAL A 466 -17.63 0.14 27.04
N ASP A 467 -18.17 1.24 26.50
CA ASP A 467 -19.29 1.28 25.56
C ASP A 467 -19.15 0.28 24.40
N PHE A 468 -17.98 0.19 23.79
CA PHE A 468 -17.71 -0.74 22.70
C PHE A 468 -17.83 -2.21 23.09
N VAL A 469 -17.49 -2.56 24.34
CA VAL A 469 -17.67 -3.93 24.86
C VAL A 469 -19.12 -4.22 25.15
N GLU A 470 -19.90 -3.24 25.60
CA GLU A 470 -21.34 -3.39 25.80
C GLU A 470 -22.06 -3.61 24.47
N ILE A 471 -21.76 -2.81 23.42
CA ILE A 471 -22.29 -2.98 22.06
C ILE A 471 -21.94 -4.37 21.53
N PHE A 472 -20.66 -4.78 21.66
CA PHE A 472 -20.25 -6.13 21.28
C PHE A 472 -21.03 -7.20 22.04
N ASN A 473 -21.40 -6.98 23.30
CA ASN A 473 -22.18 -7.89 24.12
C ASN A 473 -23.68 -7.83 23.84
N GLY A 474 -24.15 -6.92 23.02
CA GLY A 474 -25.52 -6.85 22.50
C GLY A 474 -26.30 -5.63 22.95
N ALA A 475 -25.67 -4.62 23.55
CA ALA A 475 -26.31 -3.33 23.73
C ALA A 475 -26.60 -2.71 22.33
N PRO A 476 -27.81 -2.12 22.14
CA PRO A 476 -28.14 -1.50 20.85
C PRO A 476 -27.31 -0.22 20.64
N ASP A 477 -26.90 0.00 19.39
CA ASP A 477 -26.25 1.21 18.88
C ASP A 477 -26.81 1.43 17.47
N ALA A 478 -27.98 2.05 17.40
CA ALA A 478 -28.74 2.15 16.15
C ALA A 478 -28.21 3.23 15.21
N ASP A 479 -27.59 4.26 15.76
CA ASP A 479 -26.99 5.35 14.99
C ASP A 479 -25.51 5.12 14.67
N LEU A 480 -24.91 4.02 15.15
CA LEU A 480 -23.53 3.59 14.92
C LEU A 480 -22.50 4.64 15.37
N ASN A 481 -22.76 5.31 16.49
CA ASN A 481 -21.86 6.30 17.05
C ASN A 481 -20.82 5.69 18.03
N GLY A 482 -20.94 4.39 18.36
CA GLY A 482 -20.07 3.67 19.29
C GLY A 482 -20.44 3.86 20.77
N ILE A 483 -21.60 4.42 21.06
CA ILE A 483 -22.19 4.58 22.39
C ILE A 483 -23.51 3.80 22.40
N PRO A 484 -23.78 2.93 23.38
CA PRO A 484 -25.05 2.23 23.46
C PRO A 484 -26.26 3.20 23.54
N ASP A 485 -27.33 2.93 22.79
CA ASP A 485 -28.52 3.79 22.74
C ASP A 485 -29.14 4.03 24.12
N ASN A 486 -29.05 3.06 25.02
CA ASN A 486 -29.54 3.17 26.40
C ASN A 486 -28.62 3.99 27.31
N CYS A 487 -27.46 4.37 26.78
CA CYS A 487 -26.38 5.08 27.45
C CYS A 487 -26.12 6.47 26.84
N ALA A 488 -26.88 6.84 25.83
CA ALA A 488 -26.76 8.15 25.21
C ALA A 488 -26.87 9.26 26.27
N PRO A 489 -25.97 10.26 26.26
CA PRO A 489 -26.02 11.36 27.20
C PRO A 489 -27.43 11.97 27.15
N ALA A 490 -27.95 12.27 28.34
CA ALA A 490 -29.30 12.85 28.44
C ALA A 490 -29.42 14.04 27.48
N CYS A 491 -30.21 13.88 26.44
CA CYS A 491 -30.52 14.92 25.45
C CYS A 491 -31.90 15.52 25.83
N PRO A 492 -31.93 16.44 26.80
CA PRO A 492 -33.20 16.92 27.32
C PRO A 492 -34.08 17.59 26.27
N ALA A 493 -33.48 17.99 25.16
CA ALA A 493 -34.16 18.64 24.05
C ALA A 493 -34.74 17.65 23.02
N ASP A 494 -34.38 16.37 23.07
CA ASP A 494 -35.01 15.28 22.34
C ASP A 494 -36.29 14.86 23.11
N LEU A 495 -37.38 15.47 22.73
CA LEU A 495 -38.68 15.32 23.43
C LEU A 495 -39.46 14.09 22.95
N ASN A 496 -39.05 13.49 21.84
CA ASN A 496 -39.72 12.31 21.29
C ASN A 496 -38.89 11.01 21.46
N GLY A 497 -37.63 11.12 21.89
CA GLY A 497 -36.74 10.01 22.17
C GLY A 497 -36.17 9.31 20.89
N ASP A 498 -36.05 10.05 19.77
CA ASP A 498 -35.55 9.50 18.52
C ASP A 498 -34.03 9.79 18.32
N HIS A 499 -33.36 10.32 19.34
CA HIS A 499 -31.94 10.70 19.39
C HIS A 499 -31.53 11.82 18.44
N VAL A 500 -32.48 12.59 17.89
CA VAL A 500 -32.22 13.72 17.02
C VAL A 500 -33.09 14.90 17.41
N VAL A 501 -32.52 15.98 17.91
CA VAL A 501 -33.26 17.23 18.11
C VAL A 501 -33.58 17.86 16.78
N ASN A 502 -34.83 17.86 16.37
CA ASN A 502 -35.28 18.28 15.05
C ASN A 502 -36.65 18.99 15.10
N ALA A 503 -37.30 19.13 13.92
CA ALA A 503 -38.59 19.82 13.82
C ALA A 503 -39.74 19.10 14.59
N THR A 504 -39.60 17.80 14.88
CA THR A 504 -40.60 17.04 15.65
C THR A 504 -40.55 17.43 17.12
N ASP A 505 -39.35 17.59 17.71
CA ASP A 505 -39.13 18.05 19.06
C ASP A 505 -39.57 19.49 19.25
N LEU A 506 -39.23 20.34 18.25
CA LEU A 506 -39.72 21.71 18.21
C LEU A 506 -41.26 21.78 18.22
N ALA A 507 -41.91 20.92 17.44
CA ALA A 507 -43.36 20.84 17.44
C ALA A 507 -43.91 20.39 18.80
N THR A 508 -43.26 19.43 19.47
CA THR A 508 -43.61 18.94 20.81
C THR A 508 -43.44 20.05 21.84
N LEU A 509 -42.32 20.79 21.82
CA LEU A 509 -42.11 21.92 22.71
C LEU A 509 -43.16 23.02 22.49
N MET A 510 -43.44 23.37 21.24
CA MET A 510 -44.43 24.40 20.91
C MET A 510 -45.84 24.01 21.34
N ASN A 511 -46.20 22.71 21.25
CA ASN A 511 -47.49 22.20 21.76
C ASN A 511 -47.58 22.21 23.29
N SER A 512 -46.46 22.22 23.97
CA SER A 512 -46.33 22.24 25.42
C SER A 512 -46.22 23.66 26.01
N TRP A 513 -46.30 24.71 25.20
CA TRP A 513 -46.04 26.09 25.58
C TRP A 513 -46.91 26.57 26.74
N GLY A 514 -46.31 27.14 27.77
CA GLY A 514 -46.97 27.60 28.99
C GLY A 514 -47.34 26.48 29.98
N THR A 515 -46.90 25.25 29.74
CA THR A 515 -47.07 24.10 30.65
C THR A 515 -45.68 23.58 31.10
N PRO A 516 -45.60 22.73 32.13
CA PRO A 516 -44.32 22.12 32.51
C PRO A 516 -43.92 20.92 31.65
N ALA A 517 -44.63 20.59 30.56
CA ALA A 517 -44.45 19.31 29.86
C ALA A 517 -43.15 19.22 28.98
N ALA A 518 -42.56 20.34 28.59
CA ALA A 518 -41.30 20.42 27.89
C ALA A 518 -40.40 21.50 28.52
N ASP A 519 -40.34 21.51 29.83
CA ASP A 519 -39.52 22.40 30.65
C ASP A 519 -38.07 21.88 30.64
N LEU A 520 -37.21 22.47 29.82
CA LEU A 520 -35.81 22.05 29.63
C LEU A 520 -34.86 22.75 30.61
N ASN A 521 -35.30 23.86 31.23
CA ASN A 521 -34.46 24.63 32.15
C ASN A 521 -34.85 24.42 33.64
N GLY A 522 -35.91 23.68 33.91
CA GLY A 522 -36.34 23.33 35.27
C GLY A 522 -37.12 24.45 36.01
N ASP A 523 -37.65 25.45 35.28
CA ASP A 523 -38.40 26.57 35.87
C ASP A 523 -39.91 26.30 35.98
N ALA A 524 -40.38 25.09 35.68
CA ALA A 524 -41.75 24.61 35.67
C ALA A 524 -42.66 25.21 34.60
N THR A 525 -42.09 25.82 33.55
CA THR A 525 -42.88 26.45 32.46
C THR A 525 -42.17 26.36 31.11
N THR A 526 -42.75 25.68 30.13
CA THR A 526 -42.21 25.68 28.76
C THR A 526 -42.32 27.08 28.14
N SER A 527 -41.21 27.70 27.82
CA SER A 527 -41.10 29.11 27.45
C SER A 527 -40.08 29.37 26.35
N ALA A 528 -39.76 30.62 26.09
CA ALA A 528 -38.71 31.00 25.15
C ALA A 528 -37.30 30.58 25.62
N ALA A 529 -37.10 30.38 26.92
CA ALA A 529 -35.85 29.89 27.45
C ALA A 529 -35.61 28.42 27.03
N ASP A 530 -36.65 27.58 27.09
CA ASP A 530 -36.61 26.18 26.69
C ASP A 530 -36.43 26.04 25.18
N LEU A 531 -37.11 26.90 24.41
CA LEU A 531 -36.92 27.00 22.97
C LEU A 531 -35.43 27.31 22.61
N SER A 532 -34.81 28.20 23.38
CA SER A 532 -33.39 28.53 23.16
C SER A 532 -32.50 27.32 23.45
N ILE A 533 -32.77 26.52 24.47
CA ILE A 533 -32.06 25.27 24.80
C ILE A 533 -32.23 24.27 23.64
N LEU A 534 -33.48 24.02 23.21
CA LEU A 534 -33.77 23.12 22.10
C LEU A 534 -33.04 23.52 20.82
N LEU A 535 -33.08 24.81 20.44
CA LEU A 535 -32.41 25.30 19.23
C LEU A 535 -30.86 25.23 19.31
N SER A 536 -30.31 25.37 20.52
CA SER A 536 -28.86 25.20 20.73
C SER A 536 -28.39 23.74 20.69
N SER A 537 -29.29 22.80 20.87
CA SER A 537 -29.08 21.35 20.86
C SER A 537 -29.49 20.71 19.52
N TRP A 538 -29.74 21.49 18.48
CA TRP A 538 -30.25 21.02 17.17
C TRP A 538 -29.28 20.08 16.47
N GLY A 539 -29.73 18.88 16.12
CA GLY A 539 -28.95 17.82 15.48
C GLY A 539 -28.98 16.52 16.26
N ASN A 540 -28.03 15.64 15.97
CA ASN A 540 -27.92 14.36 16.70
C ASN A 540 -27.58 14.61 18.18
N CYS A 541 -28.14 13.80 19.03
CA CYS A 541 -27.88 13.78 20.47
C CYS A 541 -26.60 12.97 20.74
N GLY A 542 -25.43 13.58 20.85
CA GLY A 542 -24.22 12.87 21.20
C GLY A 542 -23.00 13.35 20.47
#